data_a5c4444e91f2cacd0e71083eb873deed
#
_entry.id   a5c4444e91f2cacd0e71083eb873deed
#
_cell.length_a   1.000
_cell.length_b   1.000
_cell.length_c   1.000
_cell.angle_alpha   90.00
_cell.angle_beta   90.00
_cell.angle_gamma   90.00
#
_symmetry.space_group_name_H-M   'P 1'
#
loop_
_entity.id
_entity.type
_entity.pdbx_description
1 polymer ?
#
loop_
_entity_poly.entity_id
_entity_poly.type
_entity_poly.pdbx_seq_one_letter_code
_entity_poly.pdbx_strand_id
1 'polypeptide(L)' 'MKELIRANNPVLISFAEALLKELDINYFVADQAVSAAEGSIGMFPKRILVNAAHFDKARQLLIDAGLENELHHVNP' A
#
# COMPACT_ATOMS: atom_id res chain seq x y z
N MET A 1 11.89 0.32 -5.78
CA MET A 1 10.78 -0.19 -4.97
C MET A 1 9.58 -0.48 -5.84
N LYS A 2 8.81 -1.47 -5.43
CA LYS A 2 7.65 -1.87 -6.21
C LYS A 2 6.38 -1.51 -5.43
N GLU A 3 5.36 -1.08 -6.15
CA GLU A 3 4.09 -0.74 -5.53
C GLU A 3 3.37 -2.02 -5.13
N LEU A 4 3.01 -2.10 -3.85
CA LEU A 4 2.37 -3.28 -3.30
C LEU A 4 0.86 -3.13 -3.25
N ILE A 5 0.39 -1.97 -2.80
CA ILE A 5 -1.04 -1.74 -2.63
C ILE A 5 -1.31 -0.27 -2.84
N ARG A 6 -2.51 0.02 -3.36
CA ARG A 6 -2.97 1.39 -3.57
C ARG A 6 -4.41 1.46 -3.11
N ALA A 7 -4.72 2.39 -2.24
CA ALA A 7 -6.08 2.52 -1.74
C ALA A 7 -6.35 3.93 -1.23
N ASN A 8 -7.62 4.33 -1.31
CA ASN A 8 -8.08 5.59 -0.75
C ASN A 8 -8.49 5.46 0.70
N ASN A 9 -8.68 4.24 1.15
CA ASN A 9 -9.19 3.99 2.49
C ASN A 9 -8.06 4.01 3.50
N PRO A 10 -8.04 5.00 4.40
CA PRO A 10 -6.94 5.09 5.37
C PRO A 10 -6.89 3.92 6.35
N VAL A 11 -8.05 3.31 6.63
CA VAL A 11 -8.07 2.16 7.53
C VAL A 11 -7.35 0.98 6.88
N LEU A 12 -7.59 0.79 5.59
CA LEU A 12 -6.95 -0.28 4.86
C LEU A 12 -5.43 -0.09 4.80
N ILE A 13 -5.01 1.14 4.55
CA ILE A 13 -3.59 1.45 4.51
C ILE A 13 -2.94 1.21 5.87
N SER A 14 -3.61 1.65 6.95
CA SER A 14 -3.08 1.44 8.30
C SER A 14 -2.96 -0.04 8.64
N PHE A 15 -3.93 -0.81 8.22
CA PHE A 15 -3.91 -2.25 8.46
C PHE A 15 -2.74 -2.91 7.74
N ALA A 16 -2.54 -2.53 6.47
CA ALA A 16 -1.42 -3.07 5.71
C ALA A 16 -0.09 -2.69 6.34
N GLU A 17 0.03 -1.44 6.80
CA GLU A 17 1.26 -1.02 7.45
C GLU A 17 1.55 -1.85 8.70
N ALA A 18 0.51 -2.10 9.50
CA ALA A 18 0.69 -2.88 10.72
C ALA A 18 1.20 -4.28 10.41
N LEU A 19 0.67 -4.88 9.36
CA LEU A 19 1.11 -6.23 8.97
C LEU A 19 2.56 -6.23 8.53
N LEU A 20 2.95 -5.22 7.76
CA LEU A 20 4.33 -5.15 7.29
C LEU A 20 5.31 -4.92 8.43
N LYS A 21 4.90 -4.12 9.41
CA LYS A 21 5.74 -3.88 10.58
C LYS A 21 5.94 -5.15 11.38
N GLU A 22 4.93 -5.97 11.47
CA GLU A 22 5.03 -7.22 12.22
C GLU A 22 6.13 -8.12 11.71
N LEU A 23 6.35 -8.12 10.40
CA LEU A 23 7.37 -8.96 9.78
C LEU A 23 8.66 -8.19 9.51
N ASP A 24 8.78 -6.97 10.03
CA ASP A 24 9.96 -6.13 9.82
C ASP A 24 10.26 -5.90 8.35
N ILE A 25 9.22 -5.79 7.54
CA ILE A 25 9.39 -5.47 6.14
C ILE A 25 9.39 -3.95 5.99
N ASN A 26 10.48 -3.42 5.44
CA ASN A 26 10.58 -1.99 5.20
C ASN A 26 9.64 -1.60 4.06
N TYR A 27 8.95 -0.49 4.26
CA TYR A 27 8.04 0.00 3.25
C TYR A 27 8.07 1.52 3.22
N PHE A 28 7.51 2.07 2.17
CA PHE A 28 7.40 3.50 1.99
C PHE A 28 5.97 3.84 1.59
N VAL A 29 5.40 4.84 2.22
CA VAL A 29 4.04 5.28 1.88
C VAL A 29 4.15 6.53 1.04
N ALA A 30 3.64 6.47 -0.18
CA ALA A 30 3.60 7.61 -1.08
C ALA A 30 2.15 8.05 -1.24
N ASP A 31 1.91 9.34 -1.12
CA ASP A 31 0.59 9.84 -1.38
C ASP A 31 0.66 11.06 -2.28
N GLN A 32 -0.49 11.45 -2.79
CA GLN A 32 -0.56 12.54 -3.75
C GLN A 32 -1.06 13.79 -3.07
N ALA A 33 -0.26 14.29 -2.17
CA ALA A 33 -0.67 15.44 -1.39
C ALA A 33 -0.76 16.72 -2.20
N VAL A 34 -0.14 16.73 -3.35
CA VAL A 34 -0.01 17.93 -4.15
C VAL A 34 -1.33 18.60 -4.44
N SER A 35 -2.31 17.79 -4.78
CA SER A 35 -3.58 18.33 -5.25
C SER A 35 -4.49 18.77 -4.13
N ALA A 36 -4.06 18.63 -2.91
CA ALA A 36 -4.89 19.05 -1.79
C ALA A 36 -5.24 20.53 -1.88
N ALA A 37 -4.40 21.29 -2.53
CA ALA A 37 -4.64 22.72 -2.70
C ALA A 37 -5.92 23.00 -3.45
N GLU A 38 -6.45 22.02 -4.12
CA GLU A 38 -7.66 22.22 -4.90
C GLU A 38 -8.92 21.79 -4.19
N GLY A 39 -8.82 21.47 -2.94
CA GLY A 39 -10.00 21.16 -2.16
C GLY A 39 -10.50 19.74 -2.27
N SER A 40 -9.78 18.89 -2.94
CA SER A 40 -10.17 17.50 -3.08
C SER A 40 -9.62 16.65 -1.95
N ILE A 41 -9.67 17.17 -0.77
CA ILE A 41 -9.07 16.55 0.39
C ILE A 41 -9.63 15.16 0.63
N GLY A 42 -8.73 14.22 0.87
CA GLY A 42 -9.13 12.86 1.23
C GLY A 42 -9.46 11.98 0.06
N MET A 43 -9.36 12.50 -1.15
CA MET A 43 -9.73 11.74 -2.32
C MET A 43 -8.55 11.09 -3.03
N PHE A 44 -7.36 11.25 -2.51
CA PHE A 44 -6.17 10.78 -3.21
C PHE A 44 -5.71 9.44 -2.66
N PRO A 45 -5.40 8.50 -3.55
CA PRO A 45 -4.94 7.21 -3.08
C PRO A 45 -3.55 7.30 -2.47
N LYS A 46 -3.33 6.51 -1.46
CA LYS A 46 -2.00 6.29 -0.92
C LYS A 46 -1.49 4.98 -1.48
N ARG A 47 -0.19 4.93 -1.68
CA ARG A 47 0.46 3.75 -2.20
C ARG A 47 1.50 3.27 -1.19
N ILE A 48 1.58 1.98 -1.00
CA ILE A 48 2.63 1.39 -0.19
C ILE A 48 3.59 0.69 -1.14
N LEU A 49 4.85 1.05 -1.03
CA LEU A 49 5.90 0.46 -1.86
C LEU A 49 6.85 -0.31 -0.97
N VAL A 50 7.35 -1.42 -1.48
CA VAL A 50 8.31 -2.23 -0.77
C VAL A 50 9.49 -2.54 -1.68
N ASN A 51 10.61 -2.91 -1.06
CA ASN A 51 11.77 -3.32 -1.80
C ASN A 51 11.44 -4.56 -2.63
N ALA A 52 11.93 -4.60 -3.85
CA ALA A 52 11.63 -5.72 -4.75
C ALA A 52 12.02 -7.07 -4.13
N ALA A 53 13.06 -7.08 -3.30
CA ALA A 53 13.50 -8.32 -2.67
C ALA A 53 12.49 -8.87 -1.70
N HIS A 54 11.60 -8.03 -1.18
CA HIS A 54 10.60 -8.45 -0.20
C HIS A 54 9.18 -8.41 -0.76
N PHE A 55 9.05 -8.12 -2.04
CA PHE A 55 7.74 -7.91 -2.64
C PHE A 55 6.86 -9.15 -2.54
N ASP A 56 7.40 -10.30 -2.89
CA ASP A 56 6.59 -11.53 -2.88
C ASP A 56 6.13 -11.88 -1.48
N LYS A 57 7.02 -11.70 -0.51
CA LYS A 57 6.68 -12.00 0.88
C LYS A 57 5.60 -11.05 1.38
N ALA A 58 5.75 -9.77 1.08
CA ALA A 58 4.79 -8.77 1.50
C ALA A 58 3.43 -9.01 0.84
N ARG A 59 3.45 -9.35 -0.43
CA ARG A 59 2.22 -9.62 -1.15
C ARG A 59 1.48 -10.82 -0.54
N GLN A 60 2.22 -11.88 -0.25
CA GLN A 60 1.60 -13.06 0.33
C GLN A 60 1.01 -12.75 1.70
N LEU A 61 1.69 -11.93 2.47
CA LEU A 61 1.19 -11.54 3.78
C LEU A 61 -0.16 -10.85 3.66
N LEU A 62 -0.30 -9.95 2.71
CA LEU A 62 -1.56 -9.24 2.54
C LEU A 62 -2.65 -10.15 1.97
N ILE A 63 -2.28 -11.07 1.09
CA ILE A 63 -3.24 -12.04 0.58
C ILE A 63 -3.78 -12.89 1.72
N ASP A 64 -2.91 -13.35 2.59
CA ASP A 64 -3.31 -14.18 3.72
C ASP A 64 -4.22 -13.40 4.69
N ALA A 65 -4.09 -12.11 4.71
CA ALA A 65 -4.92 -11.25 5.55
C ALA A 65 -6.24 -10.87 4.88
N GLY A 66 -6.47 -11.33 3.67
CA GLY A 66 -7.73 -11.06 2.99
C GLY A 66 -7.75 -9.81 2.15
N LEU A 67 -6.59 -9.24 1.86
CA LEU A 67 -6.50 -8.00 1.12
C LEU A 67 -6.18 -8.22 -0.36
N GLU A 68 -6.39 -9.41 -0.86
CA GLU A 68 -6.00 -9.72 -2.23
C GLU A 68 -6.63 -8.78 -3.25
N ASN A 69 -7.87 -8.41 -3.05
CA ASN A 69 -8.57 -7.55 -3.99
C ASN A 69 -8.04 -6.13 -4.01
N GLU A 70 -7.30 -5.74 -2.98
CA GLU A 70 -6.79 -4.40 -2.85
C GLU A 70 -5.37 -4.28 -3.35
N LEU A 71 -4.74 -5.37 -3.70
CA LEU A 71 -3.36 -5.33 -4.15
C LEU A 71 -3.29 -4.73 -5.54
N HIS A 72 -2.16 -4.06 -5.78
CA HIS A 72 -1.90 -3.54 -7.11
C HIS A 72 -1.56 -4.70 -8.03
N HIS A 73 -2.40 -4.92 -9.01
CA HIS A 73 -2.17 -5.98 -9.98
C HIS A 73 -1.46 -5.39 -11.18
N VAL A 74 -0.21 -5.76 -11.31
CA VAL A 74 0.54 -5.39 -12.49
C VAL A 74 0.21 -6.44 -13.52
N ASN A 75 -0.71 -6.11 -14.36
CA ASN A 75 -1.04 -7.05 -15.42
C ASN A 75 0.04 -7.00 -16.47
N PRO A 76 0.50 -8.15 -16.84
CA PRO A 76 1.45 -8.20 -17.93
C PRO A 76 0.84 -7.74 -19.22
#